data_32efa6377c321c81c8da8fe6efc119c1
#
_entry.id   32efa6377c321c81c8da8fe6efc119c1
#
_cell.length_a   1.000
_cell.length_b   1.000
_cell.length_c   1.000
_cell.angle_alpha   90.00
_cell.angle_beta   90.00
_cell.angle_gamma   90.00
#
_symmetry.space_group_name_H-M   'P 1'
#
loop_
_entity.id
_entity.type
_entity.pdbx_description
1 polymer ?
#
loop_
_entity_poly.entity_id
_entity_poly.type
_entity_poly.pdbx_seq_one_letter_code
_entity_poly.pdbx_strand_id
1 'polypeptide(L)'
;GPADLKAIEFINIASLGDALNFGELVTATSRGSACSSEVRGIFGGGGFPNEINVLEYITIASEGNAIDFGDLIGENSGQDRATPAGGSSSTRGIFAGGGSYPSSQSNIIDYIQIATIGNALDFGDLVVERAGANVATNGKKMLIGSGGSGGGKSIDQIIIQSKGNATDFGGTTTYERFQGAHCS
;
A
#
# COMPACT_ATOMS: atom_id res chain seq x y z
N GLY A 1 -4.45 15.34 -14.59
CA GLY A 1 -3.99 14.77 -13.31
C GLY A 1 -2.51 15.00 -13.13
N PRO A 2 -1.94 14.80 -11.93
CA PRO A 2 -0.50 14.84 -11.77
C PRO A 2 0.16 13.79 -12.68
N ALA A 3 1.32 14.13 -13.24
CA ALA A 3 2.09 13.20 -14.03
C ALA A 3 2.63 12.08 -13.13
N ASP A 4 2.76 10.87 -13.67
CA ASP A 4 3.46 9.80 -12.99
C ASP A 4 4.94 10.18 -12.82
N LEU A 5 5.49 9.94 -11.63
CA LEU A 5 6.85 10.34 -11.27
C LEU A 5 7.68 9.12 -10.88
N LYS A 6 8.99 9.25 -11.04
CA LYS A 6 9.97 8.24 -10.61
C LYS A 6 10.78 8.67 -9.40
N ALA A 7 10.88 9.98 -9.14
CA ALA A 7 11.76 10.51 -8.10
C ALA A 7 11.42 9.95 -6.72
N ILE A 8 12.44 9.47 -6.02
CA ILE A 8 12.39 9.10 -4.61
C ILE A 8 13.23 10.12 -3.86
N GLU A 9 12.65 10.74 -2.86
CA GLU A 9 13.28 11.72 -2.00
C GLU A 9 13.22 11.28 -0.55
N PHE A 10 14.15 11.76 0.26
CA PHE A 10 14.17 11.52 1.70
C PHE A 10 14.44 12.80 2.48
N ILE A 11 14.00 12.83 3.72
CA ILE A 11 14.30 13.87 4.69
C ILE A 11 14.97 13.26 5.92
N ASN A 12 15.81 14.04 6.57
CA ASN A 12 16.31 13.66 7.89
C ASN A 12 15.34 14.17 8.97
N ILE A 13 14.66 13.26 9.63
CA ILE A 13 13.66 13.62 10.66
C ILE A 13 14.29 14.33 11.85
N ALA A 14 15.56 14.09 12.15
CA ALA A 14 16.25 14.68 13.29
C ALA A 14 16.79 16.09 13.04
N SER A 15 16.74 16.60 11.83
CA SER A 15 17.26 17.92 11.46
C SER A 15 16.29 18.64 10.51
N LEU A 16 16.30 19.96 10.56
CA LEU A 16 15.61 20.80 9.57
C LEU A 16 16.39 20.76 8.25
N GLY A 17 15.66 20.82 7.13
CA GLY A 17 16.25 20.88 5.78
C GLY A 17 15.24 20.46 4.72
N ASP A 18 15.66 20.69 3.49
CA ASP A 18 14.88 20.27 2.31
C ASP A 18 15.04 18.76 2.08
N ALA A 19 14.11 18.19 1.32
CA ALA A 19 14.23 16.83 0.84
C ALA A 19 15.46 16.68 -0.07
N LEU A 20 16.11 15.54 0.02
CA LEU A 20 17.28 15.16 -0.76
C LEU A 20 16.91 14.04 -1.72
N ASN A 21 17.55 14.00 -2.88
CA ASN A 21 17.36 12.91 -3.83
C ASN A 21 17.88 11.61 -3.24
N PHE A 22 17.05 10.57 -3.28
CA PHE A 22 17.43 9.20 -2.91
C PHE A 22 17.77 8.37 -4.15
N GLY A 23 16.98 8.50 -5.22
CA GLY A 23 17.07 7.74 -6.45
C GLY A 23 15.75 7.77 -7.22
N GLU A 24 15.51 6.77 -8.04
CA GLU A 24 14.33 6.69 -8.89
C GLU A 24 13.65 5.33 -8.79
N LEU A 25 12.33 5.29 -8.91
CA LEU A 25 11.57 4.08 -9.20
C LEU A 25 11.94 3.56 -10.60
N VAL A 26 11.81 2.26 -10.82
CA VAL A 26 11.92 1.66 -12.15
C VAL A 26 10.75 2.10 -13.03
N THR A 27 9.55 2.07 -12.45
CA THR A 27 8.29 2.40 -13.12
C THR A 27 7.76 3.74 -12.61
N ALA A 28 7.51 4.68 -13.51
CA ALA A 28 6.86 5.94 -13.13
C ALA A 28 5.44 5.64 -12.63
N THR A 29 5.08 6.16 -11.48
CA THR A 29 3.79 5.88 -10.87
C THR A 29 3.23 7.09 -10.11
N SER A 30 1.93 7.06 -9.90
CA SER A 30 1.18 7.91 -8.99
C SER A 30 0.18 7.04 -8.22
N ARG A 31 -0.32 7.51 -7.09
CA ARG A 31 -1.35 6.80 -6.33
C ARG A 31 -0.93 5.40 -5.84
N GLY A 32 0.36 5.10 -5.79
CA GLY A 32 0.88 3.89 -5.18
C GLY A 32 0.80 3.94 -3.65
N SER A 33 1.13 2.83 -3.05
CA SER A 33 1.26 2.71 -1.60
C SER A 33 2.63 2.15 -1.24
N ALA A 34 2.96 2.19 0.04
CA ALA A 34 4.24 1.71 0.52
C ALA A 34 4.11 0.96 1.86
N CYS A 35 5.09 0.11 2.10
CA CYS A 35 5.34 -0.50 3.40
C CYS A 35 6.85 -0.63 3.62
N SER A 36 7.28 -0.89 4.84
CA SER A 36 8.72 -0.95 5.11
C SER A 36 9.07 -1.90 6.26
N SER A 37 10.33 -2.25 6.30
CA SER A 37 11.04 -2.73 7.47
C SER A 37 12.14 -1.73 7.85
N GLU A 38 12.98 -2.06 8.80
CA GLU A 38 14.17 -1.25 9.13
C GLU A 38 15.21 -1.21 7.99
N VAL A 39 15.15 -2.13 7.04
CA VAL A 39 16.16 -2.32 5.98
C VAL A 39 15.64 -1.94 4.60
N ARG A 40 14.37 -2.20 4.30
CA ARG A 40 13.78 -2.01 2.97
C ARG A 40 12.53 -1.16 3.02
N GLY A 41 12.41 -0.23 2.06
CA GLY A 41 11.16 0.40 1.67
C GLY A 41 10.62 -0.30 0.43
N ILE A 42 9.33 -0.64 0.43
CA ILE A 42 8.65 -1.30 -0.69
C ILE A 42 7.56 -0.36 -1.19
N PHE A 43 7.53 -0.14 -2.48
CA PHE A 43 6.49 0.64 -3.17
C PHE A 43 5.64 -0.33 -3.99
N GLY A 44 4.33 -0.14 -4.03
CA GLY A 44 3.47 -1.07 -4.74
C GLY A 44 2.21 -0.47 -5.33
N GLY A 45 1.84 -0.96 -6.51
CA GLY A 45 0.67 -0.53 -7.23
C GLY A 45 0.73 0.90 -7.70
N GLY A 46 -0.41 1.48 -8.00
CA GLY A 46 -0.52 2.87 -8.45
C GLY A 46 -0.86 3.00 -9.93
N GLY A 47 -0.53 4.17 -10.51
CA GLY A 47 -0.84 4.52 -11.89
C GLY A 47 -2.22 5.13 -12.10
N PHE A 48 -2.36 5.97 -13.10
CA PHE A 48 -3.61 6.52 -13.59
C PHE A 48 -3.40 7.21 -14.96
N PRO A 49 -4.15 6.90 -16.01
CA PRO A 49 -5.30 5.99 -16.05
C PRO A 49 -4.94 4.50 -16.20
N ASN A 50 -3.67 4.19 -16.29
CA ASN A 50 -3.18 2.82 -16.45
C ASN A 50 -2.62 2.37 -15.08
N GLU A 51 -3.42 1.63 -14.35
CA GLU A 51 -3.01 1.05 -13.07
C GLU A 51 -1.91 0.02 -13.30
N ILE A 52 -1.07 -0.21 -12.28
CA ILE A 52 0.02 -1.17 -12.29
C ILE A 52 -0.03 -2.07 -11.07
N ASN A 53 0.52 -3.28 -11.21
CA ASN A 53 0.67 -4.24 -10.10
C ASN A 53 2.11 -4.35 -9.59
N VAL A 54 3.03 -3.57 -10.14
CA VAL A 54 4.46 -3.64 -9.85
C VAL A 54 4.76 -3.38 -8.38
N LEU A 55 5.64 -4.19 -7.82
CA LEU A 55 6.29 -3.98 -6.52
C LEU A 55 7.76 -3.65 -6.75
N GLU A 56 8.25 -2.59 -6.17
CA GLU A 56 9.64 -2.17 -6.25
C GLU A 56 10.19 -1.90 -4.84
N TYR A 57 11.49 -2.06 -4.63
CA TYR A 57 12.09 -1.82 -3.33
C TYR A 57 13.35 -1.01 -3.39
N ILE A 58 13.64 -0.33 -2.30
CA ILE A 58 14.92 0.32 -2.00
C ILE A 58 15.53 -0.30 -0.74
N THR A 59 16.86 -0.23 -0.65
CA THR A 59 17.58 -0.48 0.59
C THR A 59 17.78 0.86 1.31
N ILE A 60 17.13 1.03 2.48
CA ILE A 60 17.02 2.34 3.16
C ILE A 60 18.39 2.95 3.50
N ALA A 61 19.37 2.12 3.87
CA ALA A 61 20.70 2.58 4.25
C ALA A 61 21.62 2.93 3.06
N SER A 62 21.16 2.75 1.82
CA SER A 62 21.98 2.94 0.61
C SER A 62 21.20 3.68 -0.45
N GLU A 63 21.52 4.93 -0.68
CA GLU A 63 20.94 5.71 -1.78
C GLU A 63 21.12 5.00 -3.12
N GLY A 64 20.14 5.13 -3.99
CA GLY A 64 20.14 4.52 -5.32
C GLY A 64 18.72 4.23 -5.81
N ASN A 65 18.65 3.76 -7.04
CA ASN A 65 17.39 3.46 -7.68
C ASN A 65 16.72 2.23 -7.06
N ALA A 66 15.40 2.21 -7.13
CA ALA A 66 14.61 1.05 -6.77
C ALA A 66 14.93 -0.14 -7.70
N ILE A 67 14.69 -1.31 -7.19
CA ILE A 67 14.87 -2.59 -7.89
C ILE A 67 13.53 -3.30 -7.90
N ASP A 68 13.25 -4.02 -8.97
CA ASP A 68 12.06 -4.88 -9.08
C ASP A 68 12.00 -5.87 -7.91
N PHE A 69 10.84 -5.94 -7.28
CA PHE A 69 10.57 -6.88 -6.19
C PHE A 69 9.67 -8.02 -6.65
N GLY A 70 8.75 -7.76 -7.57
CA GLY A 70 7.71 -8.66 -8.06
C GLY A 70 6.40 -7.92 -8.30
N ASP A 71 5.27 -8.62 -8.20
CA ASP A 71 3.95 -8.08 -8.52
C ASP A 71 2.93 -8.33 -7.40
N LEU A 72 1.98 -7.42 -7.26
CA LEU A 72 0.73 -7.63 -6.53
C LEU A 72 -0.17 -8.61 -7.28
N ILE A 73 -1.06 -9.27 -6.57
CA ILE A 73 -2.13 -10.05 -7.20
C ILE A 73 -3.13 -9.06 -7.82
N GLY A 74 -3.37 -9.21 -9.13
CA GLY A 74 -4.40 -8.46 -9.84
C GLY A 74 -5.78 -9.10 -9.67
N GLU A 75 -6.83 -8.32 -9.73
CA GLU A 75 -8.19 -8.85 -9.92
C GLU A 75 -8.36 -9.27 -11.39
N ASN A 76 -8.80 -10.52 -11.62
CA ASN A 76 -9.17 -11.02 -12.96
C ASN A 76 -8.17 -10.63 -14.08
N SER A 77 -7.12 -11.39 -14.26
CA SER A 77 -6.17 -11.35 -15.39
C SER A 77 -6.01 -9.97 -16.05
N GLY A 78 -5.39 -9.01 -15.35
CA GLY A 78 -4.99 -7.73 -15.90
C GLY A 78 -5.62 -6.50 -15.24
N GLN A 79 -6.25 -6.63 -14.10
CA GLN A 79 -6.66 -5.45 -13.33
C GLN A 79 -5.60 -5.13 -12.28
N ASP A 80 -4.77 -4.21 -12.64
CA ASP A 80 -3.80 -3.56 -11.77
C ASP A 80 -4.51 -2.72 -10.72
N ARG A 81 -3.86 -2.41 -9.60
CA ARG A 81 -4.52 -1.72 -8.48
C ARG A 81 -3.87 -0.39 -8.17
N ALA A 82 -4.59 0.70 -8.47
CA ALA A 82 -4.27 2.02 -7.92
C ALA A 82 -4.77 2.13 -6.47
N THR A 83 -4.15 2.99 -5.71
CA THR A 83 -4.56 3.34 -4.33
C THR A 83 -4.76 2.15 -3.37
N PRO A 84 -3.94 1.09 -3.40
CA PRO A 84 -4.00 0.10 -2.33
C PRO A 84 -3.63 0.75 -1.00
N ALA A 85 -4.04 0.15 0.10
CA ALA A 85 -3.63 0.56 1.44
C ALA A 85 -2.43 -0.29 1.87
N GLY A 86 -1.28 0.34 2.16
CA GLY A 86 -0.04 -0.35 2.54
C GLY A 86 0.26 -0.26 4.02
N GLY A 87 0.77 -1.34 4.59
CA GLY A 87 1.22 -1.37 5.98
C GLY A 87 2.10 -2.60 6.24
N SER A 88 2.77 -2.65 7.37
CA SER A 88 3.72 -3.74 7.62
C SER A 88 3.94 -4.08 9.09
N SER A 89 4.52 -5.25 9.29
CA SER A 89 5.36 -5.58 10.45
C SER A 89 6.84 -5.45 10.03
N SER A 90 7.75 -5.80 10.94
CA SER A 90 9.18 -5.83 10.62
C SER A 90 9.57 -6.85 9.52
N THR A 91 8.71 -7.81 9.21
CA THR A 91 9.02 -8.91 8.26
C THR A 91 8.03 -9.05 7.12
N ARG A 92 6.78 -8.64 7.29
CA ARG A 92 5.70 -8.83 6.33
C ARG A 92 5.10 -7.49 5.93
N GLY A 93 5.05 -7.22 4.61
CA GLY A 93 4.29 -6.13 4.02
C GLY A 93 2.89 -6.61 3.63
N ILE A 94 1.91 -5.73 3.77
CA ILE A 94 0.50 -5.94 3.42
C ILE A 94 0.07 -4.85 2.45
N PHE A 95 -0.64 -5.23 1.40
CA PHE A 95 -1.33 -4.32 0.48
C PHE A 95 -2.79 -4.73 0.39
N ALA A 96 -3.70 -3.83 0.74
CA ALA A 96 -5.12 -4.16 0.86
C ALA A 96 -5.99 -3.25 0.00
N GLY A 97 -6.97 -3.85 -0.68
CA GLY A 97 -7.88 -3.12 -1.54
C GLY A 97 -7.19 -2.47 -2.73
N GLY A 98 -7.67 -1.33 -3.17
CA GLY A 98 -7.22 -0.63 -4.36
C GLY A 98 -8.19 -0.80 -5.52
N GLY A 99 -7.79 -0.39 -6.71
CA GLY A 99 -8.60 -0.46 -7.93
C GLY A 99 -8.78 0.89 -8.61
N SER A 100 -9.54 0.93 -9.68
CA SER A 100 -9.86 2.14 -10.45
C SER A 100 -11.11 2.81 -9.92
N TYR A 101 -10.95 3.72 -8.95
CA TYR A 101 -12.08 4.49 -8.46
C TYR A 101 -12.61 5.48 -9.52
N PRO A 102 -13.95 5.60 -9.71
CA PRO A 102 -15.03 4.90 -9.01
C PRO A 102 -15.46 3.59 -9.67
N SER A 103 -14.80 3.16 -10.73
CA SER A 103 -15.30 2.12 -11.64
C SER A 103 -15.06 0.69 -11.14
N SER A 104 -14.00 0.46 -10.38
CA SER A 104 -13.75 -0.84 -9.74
C SER A 104 -13.03 -0.66 -8.41
N GLN A 105 -13.30 -1.53 -7.47
CA GLN A 105 -12.64 -1.60 -6.17
C GLN A 105 -12.41 -3.04 -5.80
N SER A 106 -11.37 -3.27 -5.04
CA SER A 106 -10.94 -4.60 -4.63
C SER A 106 -11.12 -4.82 -3.14
N ASN A 107 -11.40 -6.05 -2.77
CA ASN A 107 -11.32 -6.54 -1.39
C ASN A 107 -10.06 -7.37 -1.15
N ILE A 108 -9.24 -7.62 -2.15
CA ILE A 108 -8.03 -8.45 -2.03
C ILE A 108 -7.07 -7.86 -0.99
N ILE A 109 -6.55 -8.72 -0.15
CA ILE A 109 -5.40 -8.42 0.71
C ILE A 109 -4.23 -9.29 0.27
N ASP A 110 -3.15 -8.67 -0.12
CA ASP A 110 -1.89 -9.33 -0.46
C ASP A 110 -0.89 -9.18 0.66
N TYR A 111 0.03 -10.13 0.72
CA TYR A 111 1.21 -9.99 1.57
C TYR A 111 2.49 -10.38 0.83
N ILE A 112 3.58 -9.78 1.29
CA ILE A 112 4.95 -10.11 0.88
C ILE A 112 5.81 -10.40 2.10
N GLN A 113 6.86 -11.18 1.90
CA GLN A 113 7.97 -11.27 2.87
C GLN A 113 9.01 -10.22 2.48
N ILE A 114 9.17 -9.16 3.27
CA ILE A 114 10.00 -7.98 2.90
C ILE A 114 11.45 -8.36 2.60
N ALA A 115 11.97 -9.40 3.26
CA ALA A 115 13.36 -9.84 3.06
C ALA A 115 13.58 -10.65 1.79
N THR A 116 12.53 -11.16 1.13
CA THR A 116 12.64 -12.10 0.01
C THR A 116 11.91 -11.56 -1.21
N ILE A 117 12.64 -11.36 -2.30
CA ILE A 117 12.08 -10.92 -3.60
C ILE A 117 11.10 -11.97 -4.11
N GLY A 118 10.01 -11.55 -4.69
CA GLY A 118 8.99 -12.39 -5.33
C GLY A 118 7.62 -11.74 -5.31
N ASN A 119 6.69 -12.30 -6.06
CA ASN A 119 5.33 -11.82 -6.14
C ASN A 119 4.61 -11.92 -4.80
N ALA A 120 3.66 -11.03 -4.60
CA ALA A 120 2.76 -11.07 -3.46
C ALA A 120 1.94 -12.36 -3.46
N LEU A 121 1.55 -12.78 -2.29
CA LEU A 121 0.73 -13.96 -2.05
C LEU A 121 -0.60 -13.53 -1.44
N ASP A 122 -1.62 -14.30 -1.73
CA ASP A 122 -2.94 -14.10 -1.14
C ASP A 122 -2.88 -14.20 0.39
N PHE A 123 -3.41 -13.17 1.04
CA PHE A 123 -3.57 -13.12 2.49
C PHE A 123 -5.00 -13.46 2.90
N GLY A 124 -5.99 -12.98 2.14
CA GLY A 124 -7.41 -13.04 2.37
C GLY A 124 -8.10 -11.79 1.84
N ASP A 125 -9.31 -11.52 2.32
CA ASP A 125 -10.17 -10.43 1.81
C ASP A 125 -10.54 -9.43 2.89
N LEU A 126 -10.74 -8.18 2.49
CA LEU A 126 -11.44 -7.16 3.27
C LEU A 126 -12.93 -7.55 3.41
N VAL A 127 -13.57 -7.06 4.46
CA VAL A 127 -15.02 -7.22 4.65
C VAL A 127 -15.80 -6.47 3.57
N VAL A 128 -15.29 -5.32 3.15
CA VAL A 128 -15.88 -4.48 2.10
C VAL A 128 -14.80 -4.04 1.13
N GLU A 129 -15.06 -4.16 -0.17
CA GLU A 129 -14.18 -3.63 -1.22
C GLU A 129 -13.97 -2.13 -1.08
N ARG A 130 -12.74 -1.66 -1.31
CA ARG A 130 -12.40 -0.25 -1.18
C ARG A 130 -11.12 0.14 -1.90
N ALA A 131 -11.04 1.41 -2.32
CA ALA A 131 -9.82 2.03 -2.84
C ALA A 131 -9.52 3.31 -2.05
N GLY A 132 -8.25 3.66 -1.90
CA GLY A 132 -7.84 4.85 -1.16
C GLY A 132 -8.11 4.77 0.35
N ALA A 133 -8.07 3.59 0.91
CA ALA A 133 -8.22 3.38 2.34
C ALA A 133 -7.00 3.88 3.13
N ASN A 134 -7.21 4.16 4.39
CA ASN A 134 -6.17 4.53 5.35
C ASN A 134 -5.80 3.36 6.22
N VAL A 135 -4.56 3.35 6.69
CA VAL A 135 -4.02 2.29 7.52
C VAL A 135 -3.49 2.84 8.84
N ALA A 136 -3.71 2.08 9.90
CA ALA A 136 -2.98 2.23 11.14
C ALA A 136 -2.44 0.86 11.56
N THR A 137 -1.17 0.79 11.97
CA THR A 137 -0.55 -0.48 12.36
C THR A 137 0.32 -0.32 13.60
N ASN A 138 0.42 -1.38 14.38
CA ASN A 138 1.38 -1.50 15.48
C ASN A 138 2.40 -2.63 15.23
N GLY A 139 2.56 -3.04 13.96
CA GLY A 139 3.43 -4.14 13.55
C GLY A 139 2.89 -5.54 13.81
N LYS A 140 1.81 -5.68 14.56
CA LYS A 140 1.12 -6.96 14.82
C LYS A 140 -0.29 -6.97 14.23
N LYS A 141 -1.03 -5.91 14.46
CA LYS A 141 -2.39 -5.70 13.97
C LYS A 141 -2.40 -4.51 13.02
N MET A 142 -3.19 -4.60 11.97
CA MET A 142 -3.43 -3.53 11.02
C MET A 142 -4.93 -3.25 10.96
N LEU A 143 -5.28 -1.99 11.05
CA LEU A 143 -6.62 -1.46 10.83
C LEU A 143 -6.66 -0.80 9.46
N ILE A 144 -7.69 -1.09 8.69
CA ILE A 144 -7.91 -0.55 7.34
C ILE A 144 -9.28 0.13 7.35
N GLY A 145 -9.30 1.42 7.23
CA GLY A 145 -10.53 2.21 7.35
C GLY A 145 -10.72 3.22 6.24
N SER A 146 -11.94 3.71 6.09
CA SER A 146 -12.29 4.68 5.05
C SER A 146 -12.14 4.13 3.64
N GLY A 147 -11.90 4.99 2.66
CA GLY A 147 -11.84 4.65 1.24
C GLY A 147 -13.12 4.98 0.50
N GLY A 148 -13.09 4.97 -0.84
CA GLY A 148 -14.26 5.22 -1.69
C GLY A 148 -15.22 4.05 -1.73
N SER A 149 -16.47 4.30 -2.12
CA SER A 149 -17.67 3.45 -2.26
C SER A 149 -17.81 2.25 -1.32
N GLY A 150 -18.87 2.13 -0.60
CA GLY A 150 -19.22 0.96 0.23
C GLY A 150 -18.41 0.81 1.52
N GLY A 151 -17.10 1.03 1.49
CA GLY A 151 -16.21 0.89 2.65
C GLY A 151 -16.05 2.13 3.52
N GLY A 152 -16.58 3.27 3.11
CA GLY A 152 -16.24 4.58 3.66
C GLY A 152 -16.47 4.80 5.16
N LYS A 153 -17.29 3.97 5.80
CA LYS A 153 -17.61 4.07 7.24
C LYS A 153 -17.16 2.87 8.06
N SER A 154 -16.70 1.80 7.46
CA SER A 154 -16.24 0.62 8.17
C SER A 154 -14.73 0.65 8.41
N ILE A 155 -14.32 -0.03 9.45
CA ILE A 155 -12.92 -0.29 9.78
C ILE A 155 -12.76 -1.80 9.86
N ASP A 156 -11.88 -2.32 9.02
CA ASP A 156 -11.49 -3.71 9.02
C ASP A 156 -10.23 -3.92 9.84
N GLN A 157 -10.05 -5.10 10.41
CA GLN A 157 -8.81 -5.44 11.10
C GLN A 157 -8.26 -6.79 10.64
N ILE A 158 -6.93 -6.87 10.60
CA ILE A 158 -6.20 -8.11 10.39
C ILE A 158 -5.08 -8.26 11.40
N ILE A 159 -4.64 -9.51 11.60
CA ILE A 159 -3.41 -9.84 12.32
C ILE A 159 -2.33 -10.13 11.27
N ILE A 160 -1.34 -9.26 11.14
CA ILE A 160 -0.36 -9.27 10.02
C ILE A 160 0.34 -10.63 9.84
N GLN A 161 0.60 -11.36 10.92
CA GLN A 161 1.30 -12.65 10.85
C GLN A 161 0.37 -13.86 10.63
N SER A 162 -0.95 -13.66 10.67
CA SER A 162 -1.93 -14.75 10.55
C SER A 162 -2.81 -14.52 9.32
N LYS A 163 -2.62 -15.32 8.29
CA LYS A 163 -3.45 -15.27 7.06
C LYS A 163 -4.92 -15.50 7.38
N GLY A 164 -5.76 -14.85 6.60
CA GLY A 164 -7.22 -14.99 6.66
C GLY A 164 -7.91 -13.66 6.37
N ASN A 165 -9.21 -13.73 6.16
CA ASN A 165 -10.02 -12.57 5.87
C ASN A 165 -10.02 -11.58 7.05
N ALA A 166 -10.15 -10.31 6.71
CA ALA A 166 -10.34 -9.26 7.69
C ALA A 166 -11.63 -9.49 8.48
N THR A 167 -11.64 -8.95 9.69
CA THR A 167 -12.86 -8.93 10.52
C THR A 167 -13.26 -7.48 10.76
N ASP A 168 -14.55 -7.25 10.89
CA ASP A 168 -15.07 -5.94 11.24
C ASP A 168 -14.53 -5.50 12.62
N PHE A 169 -13.91 -4.32 12.66
CA PHE A 169 -13.46 -3.69 13.90
C PHE A 169 -14.49 -2.71 14.44
N GLY A 170 -15.33 -2.15 13.55
CA GLY A 170 -16.31 -1.14 13.87
C GLY A 170 -16.43 -0.07 12.79
N GLY A 171 -17.16 0.98 13.08
CA GLY A 171 -17.40 2.08 12.17
C GLY A 171 -16.56 3.32 12.46
N THR A 172 -16.31 4.09 11.42
CA THR A 172 -15.84 5.48 11.57
C THR A 172 -16.99 6.36 12.04
N THR A 173 -16.66 7.55 12.50
CA THR A 173 -17.64 8.57 12.84
C THR A 173 -18.44 9.05 11.61
N THR A 174 -19.02 10.17 11.61
CA THR A 174 -20.13 10.65 10.77
C THR A 174 -19.89 10.67 9.24
N TYR A 175 -18.65 10.78 8.74
CA TYR A 175 -18.36 11.05 7.33
C TYR A 175 -17.46 10.02 6.68
N GLU A 176 -17.77 9.66 5.43
CA GLU A 176 -16.86 8.93 4.55
C GLU A 176 -15.63 9.77 4.23
N ARG A 177 -14.47 9.15 4.16
CA ARG A 177 -13.22 9.81 3.83
C ARG A 177 -12.49 9.01 2.76
N PHE A 178 -12.00 9.71 1.76
CA PHE A 178 -11.14 9.18 0.72
C PHE A 178 -9.75 9.75 0.90
N GLN A 179 -8.75 8.90 0.97
CA GLN A 179 -7.35 9.25 1.20
C GLN A 179 -7.12 10.14 2.44
N GLY A 180 -6.52 9.62 3.43
CA GLY A 180 -6.09 10.34 4.63
C GLY A 180 -4.65 9.98 4.98
N ALA A 181 -4.18 10.49 6.11
CA ALA A 181 -2.91 10.08 6.67
C ALA A 181 -3.05 8.76 7.44
N HIS A 182 -1.98 8.01 7.52
CA HIS A 182 -1.89 6.84 8.39
C HIS A 182 -0.85 7.06 9.48
N CYS A 183 -0.92 6.25 10.53
CA CYS A 183 0.06 6.25 11.61
C CYS A 183 0.57 4.81 11.86
N SER A 184 1.78 4.74 12.35
CA SER A 184 2.49 3.50 12.68
C SER A 184 3.16 3.60 14.03
#